data_2199162bc57111fcb138fd90e768dc24
#
_entry.id   2199162bc57111fcb138fd90e768dc24
#
_cell.length_a   1.000
_cell.length_b   1.000
_cell.length_c   1.000
_cell.angle_alpha   90.00
_cell.angle_beta   90.00
_cell.angle_gamma   90.00
#
_symmetry.space_group_name_H-M   'P 1'
#
loop_
_entity.id
_entity.type
_entity.pdbx_description
1 polymer ?
#
loop_
_entity_poly.entity_id
_entity_poly.type
_entity_poly.pdbx_seq_one_letter_code
_entity_poly.pdbx_strand_id
1 'polypeptide(L)'
;LEDLYDQIWVYGLPQFYDPLSGLEISDLIRRKMIYTGYLRHTVPSFPAVSSTTLPENPYILVTAGGGGDGENLVDWVLSAYELDTGISQDALIVLGPFMQTDLQESFLRRIDNLKNVEAITFDSHIEHLIQHASGVVAMGGYNTFCEILSFDKPGLVVPRTKPRLEQFIRACRAQEL
;
A
#
# COMPACT_ATOMS: atom_id res chain seq x y z
N LEU A 1 -6.01 -12.79 -27.63
CA LEU A 1 -6.96 -12.69 -26.52
C LEU A 1 -8.37 -13.19 -26.89
N GLU A 2 -8.80 -12.95 -28.15
CA GLU A 2 -10.17 -13.31 -28.57
C GLU A 2 -10.46 -14.81 -28.49
N ASP A 3 -9.49 -15.65 -28.86
CA ASP A 3 -9.65 -17.09 -28.96
C ASP A 3 -9.01 -17.86 -27.80
N LEU A 4 -8.28 -17.16 -26.91
CA LEU A 4 -7.50 -17.80 -25.87
C LEU A 4 -8.17 -17.76 -24.48
N TYR A 5 -9.09 -16.81 -24.26
CA TYR A 5 -9.71 -16.60 -22.96
C TYR A 5 -11.21 -16.44 -23.08
N ASP A 6 -11.96 -17.06 -22.18
CA ASP A 6 -13.41 -16.93 -22.10
C ASP A 6 -13.81 -15.62 -21.40
N GLN A 7 -13.03 -15.19 -20.40
CA GLN A 7 -13.25 -13.98 -19.62
C GLN A 7 -11.93 -13.26 -19.34
N ILE A 8 -12.01 -11.94 -19.19
CA ILE A 8 -10.90 -11.05 -18.81
C ILE A 8 -11.34 -10.31 -17.54
N TRP A 9 -10.79 -10.70 -16.41
CA TRP A 9 -11.10 -10.04 -15.15
C TRP A 9 -10.22 -8.81 -14.95
N VAL A 10 -10.87 -7.69 -14.70
CA VAL A 10 -10.22 -6.40 -14.41
C VAL A 10 -10.47 -6.08 -12.94
N TYR A 11 -9.42 -6.12 -12.12
CA TYR A 11 -9.50 -5.77 -10.72
C TYR A 11 -9.60 -4.26 -10.56
N GLY A 12 -10.74 -3.78 -10.07
CA GLY A 12 -11.07 -2.38 -9.90
C GLY A 12 -12.43 -2.03 -10.49
N LEU A 13 -12.74 -0.75 -10.54
CA LEU A 13 -13.99 -0.21 -11.06
C LEU A 13 -13.73 0.54 -12.37
N PRO A 14 -14.60 0.42 -13.39
CA PRO A 14 -14.41 1.07 -14.68
C PRO A 14 -14.32 2.59 -14.59
N GLN A 15 -15.02 3.22 -13.63
CA GLN A 15 -14.96 4.66 -13.39
C GLN A 15 -13.61 5.12 -12.78
N PHE A 16 -12.85 4.23 -12.17
CA PHE A 16 -11.51 4.52 -11.66
C PHE A 16 -10.47 4.45 -12.78
N TYR A 17 -10.48 3.34 -13.50
CA TYR A 17 -9.49 3.10 -14.54
C TYR A 17 -9.97 2.04 -15.53
N ASP A 18 -9.98 2.40 -16.80
CA ASP A 18 -10.13 1.44 -17.91
C ASP A 18 -8.74 1.13 -18.49
N PRO A 19 -8.19 -0.09 -18.27
CA PRO A 19 -6.86 -0.47 -18.76
C PRO A 19 -6.77 -0.53 -20.29
N LEU A 20 -7.91 -0.52 -20.99
CA LEU A 20 -7.99 -0.55 -22.44
C LEU A 20 -8.34 0.81 -23.05
N SER A 21 -8.41 1.85 -22.23
CA SER A 21 -8.66 3.21 -22.70
C SER A 21 -7.55 3.66 -23.66
N GLY A 22 -7.96 4.15 -24.82
CA GLY A 22 -7.03 4.58 -25.88
C GLY A 22 -6.48 3.45 -26.77
N LEU A 23 -6.88 2.20 -26.53
CA LEU A 23 -6.54 1.08 -27.41
C LEU A 23 -7.72 0.75 -28.36
N GLU A 24 -7.39 0.47 -29.62
CA GLU A 24 -8.35 -0.09 -30.57
C GLU A 24 -8.50 -1.60 -30.27
N ILE A 25 -9.63 -1.96 -29.67
CA ILE A 25 -9.95 -3.35 -29.35
C ILE A 25 -11.33 -3.72 -29.92
N SER A 26 -11.48 -4.99 -30.25
CA SER A 26 -12.74 -5.49 -30.77
C SER A 26 -13.84 -5.50 -29.70
N ASP A 27 -15.10 -5.41 -30.12
CA ASP A 27 -16.25 -5.55 -29.24
C ASP A 27 -16.29 -6.94 -28.57
N LEU A 28 -15.68 -7.95 -29.17
CA LEU A 28 -15.59 -9.28 -28.60
C LEU A 28 -14.73 -9.28 -27.34
N ILE A 29 -13.57 -8.59 -27.37
CA ILE A 29 -12.72 -8.43 -26.17
C ILE A 29 -13.49 -7.64 -25.09
N ARG A 30 -14.14 -6.53 -25.45
CA ARG A 30 -14.92 -5.73 -24.49
C ARG A 30 -16.01 -6.54 -23.80
N ARG A 31 -16.70 -7.40 -24.53
CA ARG A 31 -17.74 -8.28 -23.93
C ARG A 31 -17.20 -9.34 -23.00
N LYS A 32 -15.92 -9.71 -23.11
CA LYS A 32 -15.26 -10.67 -22.21
C LYS A 32 -14.74 -10.02 -20.92
N MET A 33 -14.71 -8.68 -20.86
CA MET A 33 -14.24 -7.97 -19.69
C MET A 33 -15.28 -7.99 -18.56
N ILE A 34 -14.81 -8.32 -17.38
CA ILE A 34 -15.59 -8.28 -16.13
C ILE A 34 -14.82 -7.47 -15.11
N TYR A 35 -15.40 -6.36 -14.68
CA TYR A 35 -14.84 -5.58 -13.58
C TYR A 35 -15.27 -6.19 -12.25
N THR A 36 -14.31 -6.62 -11.45
CA THR A 36 -14.56 -7.33 -10.19
C THR A 36 -14.77 -6.39 -8.99
N GLY A 37 -14.52 -5.11 -9.17
CA GLY A 37 -14.41 -4.16 -8.08
C GLY A 37 -13.10 -4.32 -7.30
N TYR A 38 -13.02 -3.67 -6.15
CA TYR A 38 -11.93 -3.84 -5.19
C TYR A 38 -12.26 -5.01 -4.27
N LEU A 39 -11.35 -5.99 -4.21
CA LEU A 39 -11.56 -7.20 -3.42
C LEU A 39 -11.45 -6.88 -1.93
N ARG A 40 -12.47 -7.29 -1.19
CA ARG A 40 -12.48 -7.10 0.27
C ARG A 40 -11.49 -8.06 0.94
N HIS A 41 -10.64 -7.50 1.78
CA HIS A 41 -9.74 -8.24 2.65
C HIS A 41 -10.37 -8.43 4.03
N THR A 42 -10.06 -9.54 4.68
CA THR A 42 -10.44 -9.84 6.06
C THR A 42 -9.25 -10.39 6.79
N VAL A 43 -9.15 -10.10 8.08
CA VAL A 43 -8.14 -10.77 8.90
C VAL A 43 -8.48 -12.26 8.98
N PRO A 44 -7.53 -13.17 8.75
CA PRO A 44 -7.76 -14.60 8.87
C PRO A 44 -8.28 -14.98 10.25
N SER A 45 -9.33 -15.82 10.30
CA SER A 45 -9.99 -16.24 11.56
C SER A 45 -9.14 -17.20 12.41
N PHE A 46 -8.08 -17.76 11.85
CA PHE A 46 -7.13 -18.59 12.59
C PHE A 46 -6.11 -17.70 13.30
N PRO A 47 -5.59 -18.10 14.48
CA PRO A 47 -4.55 -17.33 15.15
C PRO A 47 -3.30 -17.31 14.27
N ALA A 48 -3.32 -16.45 13.29
CA ALA A 48 -2.13 -16.02 12.62
C ALA A 48 -1.32 -15.29 13.67
N VAL A 49 -0.29 -15.94 14.17
CA VAL A 49 0.62 -15.29 15.11
C VAL A 49 1.42 -14.31 14.28
N SER A 50 0.94 -13.06 14.21
CA SER A 50 1.80 -11.97 13.79
C SER A 50 3.06 -12.03 14.65
N SER A 51 4.22 -12.07 14.02
CA SER A 51 5.49 -12.07 14.73
C SER A 51 5.80 -10.67 15.29
N THR A 52 5.04 -9.68 14.89
CA THR A 52 5.23 -8.29 15.25
C THR A 52 4.39 -7.93 16.48
N THR A 53 5.06 -7.45 17.53
CA THR A 53 4.38 -6.81 18.66
C THR A 53 3.84 -5.46 18.16
N LEU A 54 2.55 -5.21 18.37
CA LEU A 54 1.96 -3.91 18.02
C LEU A 54 2.51 -2.82 18.96
N PRO A 55 2.70 -1.59 18.45
CA PRO A 55 2.97 -0.44 19.31
C PRO A 55 1.90 -0.29 20.41
N GLU A 56 2.30 0.14 21.60
CA GLU A 56 1.36 0.34 22.73
C GLU A 56 0.40 1.50 22.49
N ASN A 57 0.88 2.53 21.79
CA ASN A 57 0.10 3.72 21.46
C ASN A 57 -0.56 3.59 20.06
N PRO A 58 -1.60 4.39 19.80
CA PRO A 58 -2.13 4.53 18.45
C PRO A 58 -1.03 4.98 17.46
N TYR A 59 -0.89 4.30 16.35
CA TYR A 59 0.21 4.52 15.40
C TYR A 59 -0.28 4.71 13.96
N ILE A 60 0.53 5.36 13.15
CA ILE A 60 0.41 5.38 11.69
C ILE A 60 1.24 4.23 11.13
N LEU A 61 0.61 3.38 10.33
CA LEU A 61 1.34 2.36 9.58
C LEU A 61 1.90 2.96 8.29
N VAL A 62 3.20 2.80 8.09
CA VAL A 62 3.87 3.19 6.84
C VAL A 62 4.31 1.93 6.11
N THR A 63 3.86 1.72 4.87
CA THR A 63 4.23 0.53 4.13
C THR A 63 4.67 0.84 2.70
N ALA A 64 5.87 0.38 2.38
CA ALA A 64 6.45 0.42 1.04
C ALA A 64 6.01 -0.77 0.16
N GLY A 65 5.09 -1.61 0.64
CA GLY A 65 4.72 -2.84 -0.04
C GLY A 65 5.88 -3.83 -0.08
N GLY A 66 6.25 -4.31 -1.28
CA GLY A 66 7.41 -5.21 -1.43
C GLY A 66 8.77 -4.57 -1.10
N GLY A 67 8.86 -3.24 -1.10
CA GLY A 67 10.07 -2.50 -0.74
C GLY A 67 11.05 -2.25 -1.87
N GLY A 68 10.85 -2.84 -3.06
CA GLY A 68 11.78 -2.69 -4.19
C GLY A 68 11.84 -1.29 -4.81
N ASP A 69 10.87 -0.44 -4.52
CA ASP A 69 10.74 0.92 -5.05
C ASP A 69 10.15 1.92 -4.02
N GLY A 70 10.09 1.51 -2.74
CA GLY A 70 9.47 2.27 -1.64
C GLY A 70 10.42 3.15 -0.86
N GLU A 71 11.69 3.24 -1.24
CA GLU A 71 12.74 3.97 -0.52
C GLU A 71 12.40 5.45 -0.31
N ASN A 72 11.88 6.11 -1.34
CA ASN A 72 11.50 7.53 -1.24
C ASN A 72 10.37 7.76 -0.24
N LEU A 73 9.39 6.86 -0.16
CA LEU A 73 8.30 6.97 0.80
C LEU A 73 8.85 6.91 2.23
N VAL A 74 9.71 5.93 2.51
CA VAL A 74 10.34 5.77 3.83
C VAL A 74 11.19 6.98 4.16
N ASP A 75 12.02 7.45 3.21
CA ASP A 75 12.86 8.62 3.39
C ASP A 75 12.05 9.88 3.71
N TRP A 76 10.96 10.14 3.00
CA TRP A 76 10.10 11.30 3.25
C TRP A 76 9.42 11.24 4.62
N VAL A 77 8.94 10.07 5.03
CA VAL A 77 8.35 9.91 6.36
C VAL A 77 9.39 10.15 7.44
N LEU A 78 10.55 9.52 7.35
CA LEU A 78 11.63 9.73 8.32
C LEU A 78 12.08 11.19 8.37
N SER A 79 12.23 11.84 7.21
CA SER A 79 12.58 13.25 7.13
C SER A 79 11.53 14.14 7.82
N ALA A 80 10.23 13.81 7.72
CA ALA A 80 9.20 14.55 8.42
C ALA A 80 9.37 14.46 9.95
N TYR A 81 9.61 13.27 10.48
CA TYR A 81 9.84 13.07 11.93
C TYR A 81 11.16 13.69 12.42
N GLU A 82 12.20 13.70 11.59
CA GLU A 82 13.47 14.35 11.91
C GLU A 82 13.39 15.87 11.95
N LEU A 83 12.61 16.46 11.03
CA LEU A 83 12.49 17.92 10.88
C LEU A 83 11.47 18.53 11.85
N ASP A 84 10.41 17.82 12.18
CA ASP A 84 9.34 18.30 13.05
C ASP A 84 9.22 17.46 14.31
N THR A 85 9.91 17.88 15.36
CA THR A 85 9.84 17.24 16.69
C THR A 85 8.49 17.40 17.39
N GLY A 86 7.57 18.18 16.82
CA GLY A 86 6.19 18.32 17.29
C GLY A 86 5.27 17.18 16.86
N ILE A 87 5.68 16.31 15.94
CA ILE A 87 4.93 15.10 15.58
C ILE A 87 4.99 14.14 16.75
N SER A 88 3.88 14.03 17.47
CA SER A 88 3.72 13.13 18.63
C SER A 88 3.10 11.77 18.29
N GLN A 89 2.59 11.62 17.07
CA GLN A 89 1.96 10.38 16.61
C GLN A 89 3.05 9.31 16.38
N ASP A 90 2.85 8.13 16.96
CA ASP A 90 3.76 7.01 16.72
C ASP A 90 3.63 6.50 15.28
N ALA A 91 4.72 5.97 14.73
CA ALA A 91 4.74 5.32 13.43
C ALA A 91 5.40 3.95 13.47
N LEU A 92 4.78 2.99 12.79
CA LEU A 92 5.37 1.68 12.49
C LEU A 92 5.65 1.60 11.00
N ILE A 93 6.93 1.46 10.64
CA ILE A 93 7.37 1.40 9.24
C ILE A 93 7.64 -0.06 8.85
N VAL A 94 6.98 -0.53 7.80
CA VAL A 94 7.27 -1.82 7.16
C VAL A 94 8.11 -1.56 5.92
N LEU A 95 9.39 -1.86 5.99
CA LEU A 95 10.37 -1.55 4.93
C LEU A 95 10.13 -2.36 3.66
N GLY A 96 9.71 -3.61 3.81
CA GLY A 96 9.51 -4.56 2.72
C GLY A 96 10.73 -5.48 2.49
N PRO A 97 10.47 -6.76 2.14
CA PRO A 97 11.52 -7.77 2.07
C PRO A 97 12.47 -7.60 0.87
N PHE A 98 12.11 -6.79 -0.12
CA PHE A 98 12.92 -6.57 -1.33
C PHE A 98 13.71 -5.25 -1.29
N MET A 99 13.64 -4.50 -0.20
CA MET A 99 14.48 -3.31 -0.02
C MET A 99 15.95 -3.73 0.13
N GLN A 100 16.85 -3.01 -0.53
CA GLN A 100 18.28 -3.28 -0.46
C GLN A 100 18.78 -3.18 0.99
N THR A 101 19.65 -4.12 1.39
CA THR A 101 20.13 -4.24 2.78
C THR A 101 20.80 -2.96 3.28
N ASP A 102 21.65 -2.34 2.46
CA ASP A 102 22.34 -1.10 2.81
C ASP A 102 21.37 0.06 3.10
N LEU A 103 20.25 0.11 2.36
CA LEU A 103 19.17 1.08 2.60
C LEU A 103 18.40 0.76 3.87
N GLN A 104 18.06 -0.50 4.11
CA GLN A 104 17.41 -0.92 5.34
C GLN A 104 18.25 -0.51 6.56
N GLU A 105 19.55 -0.81 6.56
CA GLU A 105 20.47 -0.43 7.63
C GLU A 105 20.57 1.09 7.80
N SER A 106 20.55 1.83 6.70
CA SER A 106 20.57 3.29 6.74
C SER A 106 19.31 3.85 7.39
N PHE A 107 18.13 3.33 7.04
CA PHE A 107 16.88 3.75 7.65
C PHE A 107 16.78 3.36 9.12
N LEU A 108 17.20 2.15 9.49
CA LEU A 108 17.21 1.71 10.88
C LEU A 108 18.09 2.61 11.76
N ARG A 109 19.28 3.01 11.28
CA ARG A 109 20.13 3.98 12.00
C ARG A 109 19.47 5.35 12.22
N ARG A 110 18.63 5.81 11.27
CA ARG A 110 17.84 7.04 11.45
C ARG A 110 16.74 6.86 12.49
N ILE A 111 16.05 5.73 12.42
CA ILE A 111 14.96 5.37 13.34
C ILE A 111 15.46 5.27 14.79
N ASP A 112 16.65 4.73 15.03
CA ASP A 112 17.27 4.63 16.36
C ASP A 112 17.39 5.99 17.08
N ASN A 113 17.37 7.10 16.34
CA ASN A 113 17.41 8.46 16.90
C ASN A 113 16.00 9.07 17.11
N LEU A 114 14.94 8.38 16.71
CA LEU A 114 13.57 8.82 16.83
C LEU A 114 12.84 8.05 17.92
N LYS A 115 12.12 8.76 18.81
CA LYS A 115 11.50 8.14 19.99
C LYS A 115 10.17 7.43 19.70
N ASN A 116 9.51 7.87 18.64
CA ASN A 116 8.14 7.50 18.30
C ASN A 116 8.03 6.87 16.91
N VAL A 117 9.14 6.32 16.40
CA VAL A 117 9.18 5.59 15.13
C VAL A 117 9.82 4.22 15.37
N GLU A 118 9.11 3.19 14.97
CA GLU A 118 9.59 1.81 14.96
C GLU A 118 9.60 1.27 13.53
N ALA A 119 10.43 0.29 13.24
CA ALA A 119 10.44 -0.39 11.96
C ALA A 119 10.58 -1.89 12.07
N ILE A 120 9.96 -2.56 11.10
CA ILE A 120 10.14 -3.98 10.83
C ILE A 120 10.47 -4.17 9.35
N THR A 121 11.17 -5.24 9.04
CA THR A 121 11.47 -5.55 7.62
C THR A 121 10.24 -6.10 6.91
N PHE A 122 9.51 -7.01 7.55
CA PHE A 122 8.39 -7.71 6.97
C PHE A 122 7.47 -8.30 8.02
N ASP A 123 6.17 -8.32 7.73
CA ASP A 123 5.18 -9.14 8.44
C ASP A 123 4.28 -9.83 7.42
N SER A 124 4.03 -11.12 7.60
CA SER A 124 3.16 -11.91 6.74
C SER A 124 1.67 -11.61 6.91
N HIS A 125 1.32 -10.87 7.97
CA HIS A 125 -0.05 -10.50 8.34
C HIS A 125 -0.21 -8.98 8.43
N ILE A 126 0.17 -8.30 7.34
CA ILE A 126 0.09 -6.84 7.22
C ILE A 126 -1.33 -6.32 7.49
N GLU A 127 -2.35 -7.09 7.15
CA GLU A 127 -3.76 -6.79 7.42
C GLU A 127 -4.05 -6.61 8.91
N HIS A 128 -3.36 -7.35 9.79
CA HIS A 128 -3.47 -7.17 11.23
C HIS A 128 -2.86 -5.83 11.68
N LEU A 129 -1.72 -5.44 11.11
CA LEU A 129 -1.11 -4.14 11.37
C LEU A 129 -2.00 -2.99 10.88
N ILE A 130 -2.57 -3.13 9.67
CA ILE A 130 -3.50 -2.13 9.10
C ILE A 130 -4.75 -2.01 9.97
N GLN A 131 -5.33 -3.12 10.41
CA GLN A 131 -6.54 -3.11 11.23
C GLN A 131 -6.38 -2.32 12.52
N HIS A 132 -5.20 -2.36 13.15
CA HIS A 132 -4.92 -1.68 14.42
C HIS A 132 -4.33 -0.28 14.25
N ALA A 133 -3.89 0.09 13.07
CA ALA A 133 -3.38 1.43 12.79
C ALA A 133 -4.48 2.50 12.87
N SER A 134 -4.11 3.70 13.29
CA SER A 134 -4.97 4.90 13.24
C SER A 134 -5.13 5.45 11.82
N GLY A 135 -4.15 5.19 10.96
CA GLY A 135 -4.12 5.55 9.55
C GLY A 135 -2.96 4.86 8.84
N VAL A 136 -2.95 4.94 7.52
CA VAL A 136 -1.96 4.24 6.69
C VAL A 136 -1.32 5.21 5.71
N VAL A 137 0.01 5.20 5.62
CA VAL A 137 0.78 5.87 4.57
C VAL A 137 1.36 4.80 3.65
N ALA A 138 0.99 4.81 2.38
CA ALA A 138 1.36 3.76 1.45
C ALA A 138 1.51 4.24 0.01
N MET A 139 2.17 3.43 -0.83
CA MET A 139 2.30 3.74 -2.27
C MET A 139 1.01 3.49 -3.07
N GLY A 140 0.02 2.81 -2.51
CA GLY A 140 -1.26 2.55 -3.17
C GLY A 140 -1.21 1.44 -4.21
N GLY A 141 -0.37 0.43 -4.01
CA GLY A 141 -0.48 -0.86 -4.72
C GLY A 141 -1.88 -1.45 -4.55
N TYR A 142 -2.32 -2.31 -5.48
CA TYR A 142 -3.69 -2.82 -5.49
C TYR A 142 -4.09 -3.47 -4.15
N ASN A 143 -3.28 -4.38 -3.61
CA ASN A 143 -3.60 -5.10 -2.38
C ASN A 143 -3.69 -4.14 -1.18
N THR A 144 -2.67 -3.29 -0.98
CA THR A 144 -2.68 -2.33 0.13
C THR A 144 -3.84 -1.34 0.03
N PHE A 145 -4.19 -0.92 -1.18
CA PHE A 145 -5.37 -0.07 -1.39
C PHE A 145 -6.67 -0.80 -1.01
N CYS A 146 -6.83 -2.08 -1.40
CA CYS A 146 -7.95 -2.92 -0.98
C CYS A 146 -8.02 -3.10 0.54
N GLU A 147 -6.88 -3.26 1.19
CA GLU A 147 -6.76 -3.41 2.64
C GLU A 147 -7.18 -2.11 3.36
N ILE A 148 -6.68 -0.96 2.93
CA ILE A 148 -7.07 0.36 3.46
C ILE A 148 -8.59 0.52 3.41
N LEU A 149 -9.20 0.24 2.25
CA LEU A 149 -10.66 0.31 2.08
C LEU A 149 -11.40 -0.73 2.94
N SER A 150 -10.87 -1.96 3.03
CA SER A 150 -11.52 -3.06 3.75
C SER A 150 -11.60 -2.83 5.25
N PHE A 151 -10.62 -2.13 5.81
CA PHE A 151 -10.53 -1.81 7.24
C PHE A 151 -10.97 -0.37 7.56
N ASP A 152 -11.53 0.34 6.56
CA ASP A 152 -12.03 1.73 6.71
C ASP A 152 -11.01 2.66 7.36
N LYS A 153 -9.75 2.63 6.85
CA LYS A 153 -8.67 3.42 7.42
C LYS A 153 -8.44 4.71 6.66
N PRO A 154 -8.21 5.84 7.38
CA PRO A 154 -7.65 7.01 6.74
C PRO A 154 -6.34 6.64 6.04
N GLY A 155 -6.20 7.02 4.77
CA GLY A 155 -5.04 6.66 3.95
C GLY A 155 -4.39 7.87 3.28
N LEU A 156 -3.09 8.02 3.44
CA LEU A 156 -2.28 8.91 2.61
C LEU A 156 -1.58 8.07 1.55
N VAL A 157 -2.01 8.23 0.31
CA VAL A 157 -1.42 7.49 -0.81
C VAL A 157 -0.35 8.34 -1.49
N VAL A 158 0.88 7.84 -1.50
CA VAL A 158 2.05 8.43 -2.17
C VAL A 158 2.42 7.53 -3.36
N PRO A 159 1.79 7.73 -4.52
CA PRO A 159 1.89 6.78 -5.62
C PRO A 159 3.20 6.92 -6.37
N ARG A 160 3.76 5.81 -6.83
CA ARG A 160 4.78 5.85 -7.86
C ARG A 160 4.16 6.23 -9.20
N THR A 161 4.97 6.87 -10.05
CA THR A 161 4.58 7.25 -11.41
C THR A 161 5.33 6.46 -12.49
N LYS A 162 6.33 5.67 -12.10
CA LYS A 162 7.13 4.80 -12.99
C LYS A 162 7.16 3.39 -12.43
N PRO A 163 7.23 2.35 -13.26
CA PRO A 163 7.11 2.36 -14.73
C PRO A 163 5.68 2.51 -15.26
N ARG A 164 4.66 2.50 -14.38
CA ARG A 164 3.23 2.56 -14.72
C ARG A 164 2.50 3.58 -13.86
N LEU A 165 1.46 4.20 -14.41
CA LEU A 165 0.67 5.24 -13.75
C LEU A 165 -0.51 4.71 -12.92
N GLU A 166 -0.71 3.41 -12.82
CA GLU A 166 -1.89 2.81 -12.18
C GLU A 166 -2.11 3.27 -10.73
N GLN A 167 -1.04 3.38 -9.94
CA GLN A 167 -1.13 3.85 -8.56
C GLN A 167 -1.51 5.33 -8.50
N PHE A 168 -0.89 6.14 -9.36
CA PHE A 168 -1.18 7.56 -9.46
C PHE A 168 -2.65 7.81 -9.86
N ILE A 169 -3.13 7.12 -10.91
CA ILE A 169 -4.52 7.22 -11.35
C ILE A 169 -5.48 6.82 -10.24
N ARG A 170 -5.19 5.72 -9.54
CA ARG A 170 -5.99 5.24 -8.42
C ARG A 170 -6.03 6.27 -7.27
N ALA A 171 -4.89 6.84 -6.91
CA ALA A 171 -4.81 7.84 -5.87
C ALA A 171 -5.61 9.09 -6.20
N CYS A 172 -5.47 9.63 -7.43
CA CYS A 172 -6.24 10.78 -7.90
C CYS A 172 -7.74 10.51 -7.87
N ARG A 173 -8.18 9.35 -8.35
CA ARG A 173 -9.60 8.99 -8.36
C ARG A 173 -10.17 8.78 -6.97
N ALA A 174 -9.39 8.18 -6.06
CA ALA A 174 -9.81 8.01 -4.67
C ALA A 174 -9.97 9.35 -3.92
N GLN A 175 -9.22 10.37 -4.32
CA GLN A 175 -9.33 11.71 -3.75
C GLN A 175 -10.58 12.47 -4.21
N GLU A 176 -11.11 12.13 -5.39
CA GLU A 176 -12.30 12.76 -5.99
C GLU A 176 -13.62 12.25 -5.38
N LEU A 177 -13.59 11.13 -4.64
CA LEU A 177 -14.75 10.45 -4.05
C LEU A 177 -14.89 10.70 -2.55
#